data_1ec00c7219adb5e78bcd1ee39f981294
#
_entry.id   1ec00c7219adb5e78bcd1ee39f981294
#
_cell.length_a   1.000
_cell.length_b   1.000
_cell.length_c   1.000
_cell.angle_alpha   90.00
_cell.angle_beta   90.00
_cell.angle_gamma   90.00
#
_symmetry.space_group_name_H-M   'P 1'
#
loop_
_entity.id
_entity.type
_entity.pdbx_description
1 polymer ?
#
loop_
_entity_poly.entity_id
_entity_poly.type
_entity_poly.pdbx_seq_one_letter_code
_entity_poly.pdbx_strand_id
1 'polypeptide(L)'
;MLAFINANPEKFVDTFFDEAGHRVATQYLLSTLDGHISPEHLLNYREAYSKLPGHPELGLSDGVKFSSGRLGHMWAMINGVAMANRSKNVILLGSDGSQQEGNDAEAARLAVAQNLNVKVFVDDNDVTISGHPSQYLKGFNTAKTLEGHGLKVFRTEGENIDKLYASMCEIISYDGPAAVVASRKIAPEVEGIEGESHAHDVIPVAVAKKYLTKRGYSEDQLSFYDQIKPQKYQYEYTGVSADKGANRVIFGEAVNLVLDKLSKEEAQKRVMVIDSDLEGSTGLKGIHAAHPEVFIPSGVMERGNFSAAAGFGFGGNGERQGVFSTFSAFLEMCLSEITMARLNYCNFLCHFSHSGVDEMADNTCHFGLNHFFADNGLLDTAQTNLYFPADGEQMKAVVQKVFFDKGPKFVFSTRAKVPYIYKEGTETKLFGEGYDFVPGKEEVIRKGSAGYVISYGDMLYRSLDAVERLRKEGLDVGLINKPTLNVVDEETIKEYGKTGFVFVVESISQKNGLGSRLGTQLLQRGFHTKYDFMGAHTEGCGGVEFQIPHQGLDSPSIQARIKKVAGRK
;
A
#
# COMPACT_ATOMS: atom_id res chain seq x y z
N MET A 1 -15.17 -20.53 17.53
CA MET A 1 -13.83 -20.98 17.19
C MET A 1 -12.88 -20.99 18.39
N LEU A 2 -12.57 -19.88 19.03
CA LEU A 2 -11.66 -19.85 20.20
C LEU A 2 -12.10 -20.81 21.30
N ALA A 3 -13.39 -20.87 21.63
CA ALA A 3 -13.89 -21.82 22.61
C ALA A 3 -13.60 -23.30 22.22
N PHE A 4 -13.68 -23.63 20.93
CA PHE A 4 -13.30 -24.96 20.43
C PHE A 4 -11.80 -25.23 20.58
N ILE A 5 -10.96 -24.28 20.20
CA ILE A 5 -9.51 -24.39 20.31
C ILE A 5 -9.12 -24.56 21.77
N ASN A 6 -9.62 -23.69 22.65
CA ASN A 6 -9.30 -23.69 24.08
C ASN A 6 -9.79 -24.94 24.80
N ALA A 7 -10.93 -25.48 24.37
CA ALA A 7 -11.48 -26.71 24.95
C ALA A 7 -10.80 -28.01 24.47
N ASN A 8 -10.08 -27.96 23.34
CA ASN A 8 -9.47 -29.13 22.71
C ASN A 8 -8.02 -28.83 22.23
N PRO A 9 -7.12 -28.40 23.10
CA PRO A 9 -5.77 -27.95 22.70
C PRO A 9 -4.92 -29.06 22.04
N GLU A 10 -5.28 -30.33 22.30
CA GLU A 10 -4.63 -31.48 21.66
C GLU A 10 -5.04 -31.63 20.18
N LYS A 11 -6.19 -31.10 19.78
CA LYS A 11 -6.75 -31.24 18.42
C LYS A 11 -6.48 -30.05 17.52
N PHE A 12 -6.03 -28.93 18.08
CA PHE A 12 -5.83 -27.69 17.35
C PHE A 12 -4.44 -27.11 17.57
N VAL A 13 -3.94 -26.39 16.57
CA VAL A 13 -2.87 -25.41 16.78
C VAL A 13 -3.43 -24.27 17.63
N ASP A 14 -2.61 -23.74 18.56
CA ASP A 14 -3.00 -22.77 19.60
C ASP A 14 -3.32 -21.37 19.05
N THR A 15 -3.88 -21.28 17.86
CA THR A 15 -4.42 -20.04 17.29
C THR A 15 -5.27 -20.36 16.06
N PHE A 16 -6.10 -19.41 15.64
CA PHE A 16 -6.60 -19.35 14.28
C PHE A 16 -5.83 -18.27 13.52
N PHE A 17 -5.77 -18.40 12.22
CA PHE A 17 -5.15 -17.42 11.34
C PHE A 17 -6.22 -16.65 10.55
N ASP A 18 -5.98 -15.39 10.24
CA ASP A 18 -6.86 -14.56 9.41
C ASP A 18 -6.08 -14.05 8.22
N GLU A 19 -6.49 -14.42 7.03
CA GLU A 19 -5.76 -14.10 5.81
C GLU A 19 -5.88 -12.64 5.43
N ALA A 20 -7.08 -12.09 5.55
CA ALA A 20 -7.34 -10.72 5.13
C ALA A 20 -6.74 -9.67 6.07
N GLY A 21 -6.69 -9.97 7.37
CA GLY A 21 -6.14 -9.08 8.38
C GLY A 21 -7.00 -7.87 8.74
N HIS A 22 -7.91 -7.44 7.89
CA HIS A 22 -8.78 -6.28 8.16
C HIS A 22 -9.80 -6.53 9.30
N ARG A 23 -9.99 -7.76 9.76
CA ARG A 23 -10.77 -8.11 10.95
C ARG A 23 -9.99 -7.93 12.26
N VAL A 24 -8.89 -7.19 12.25
CA VAL A 24 -7.98 -7.00 13.39
C VAL A 24 -8.66 -6.42 14.64
N ALA A 25 -9.69 -5.58 14.48
CA ALA A 25 -10.46 -5.08 15.63
C ALA A 25 -11.07 -6.23 16.45
N THR A 26 -11.52 -7.31 15.79
CA THR A 26 -11.97 -8.52 16.46
C THR A 26 -10.81 -9.23 17.19
N GLN A 27 -9.60 -9.24 16.61
CA GLN A 27 -8.42 -9.81 17.27
C GLN A 27 -8.09 -9.07 18.58
N TYR A 28 -8.11 -7.74 18.54
CA TYR A 28 -7.84 -6.93 19.74
C TYR A 28 -8.94 -7.09 20.79
N LEU A 29 -10.20 -7.21 20.37
CA LEU A 29 -11.29 -7.52 21.28
C LEU A 29 -11.10 -8.89 21.96
N LEU A 30 -10.70 -9.91 21.21
CA LEU A 30 -10.41 -11.23 21.76
C LEU A 30 -9.21 -11.19 22.71
N SER A 31 -8.13 -10.47 22.35
CA SER A 31 -6.97 -10.25 23.22
C SER A 31 -7.35 -9.52 24.52
N THR A 32 -8.36 -8.63 24.45
CA THR A 32 -8.92 -7.97 25.64
C THR A 32 -9.69 -8.93 26.52
N LEU A 33 -10.53 -9.80 25.93
CA LEU A 33 -11.26 -10.82 26.67
C LEU A 33 -10.33 -11.85 27.35
N ASP A 34 -9.18 -12.12 26.75
CA ASP A 34 -8.13 -12.98 27.31
C ASP A 34 -7.21 -12.24 28.30
N GLY A 35 -7.44 -10.94 28.55
CA GLY A 35 -6.71 -10.13 29.53
C GLY A 35 -5.33 -9.62 29.08
N HIS A 36 -5.00 -9.70 27.79
CA HIS A 36 -3.73 -9.19 27.24
C HIS A 36 -3.75 -7.69 26.98
N ILE A 37 -4.90 -7.14 26.58
CA ILE A 37 -5.11 -5.71 26.29
C ILE A 37 -6.20 -5.20 27.24
N SER A 38 -6.01 -4.02 27.85
CA SER A 38 -7.08 -3.42 28.67
C SER A 38 -8.20 -2.88 27.78
N PRO A 39 -9.48 -2.89 28.24
CA PRO A 39 -10.59 -2.33 27.48
C PRO A 39 -10.38 -0.87 27.09
N GLU A 40 -9.80 -0.06 27.97
CA GLU A 40 -9.50 1.36 27.74
C GLU A 40 -8.48 1.55 26.62
N HIS A 41 -7.56 0.59 26.47
CA HIS A 41 -6.53 0.66 25.42
C HIS A 41 -7.12 0.49 24.02
N LEU A 42 -8.25 -0.22 23.86
CA LEU A 42 -8.95 -0.35 22.58
C LEU A 42 -9.37 0.99 21.99
N LEU A 43 -9.61 2.02 22.82
CA LEU A 43 -9.95 3.37 22.38
C LEU A 43 -8.81 4.03 21.60
N ASN A 44 -7.59 3.50 21.71
CA ASN A 44 -6.42 3.99 21.01
C ASN A 44 -6.16 3.23 19.69
N TYR A 45 -7.14 2.52 19.16
CA TYR A 45 -7.03 1.83 17.86
C TYR A 45 -6.59 2.81 16.77
N ARG A 46 -5.49 2.49 16.10
CA ARG A 46 -4.83 3.33 15.07
C ARG A 46 -4.30 4.68 15.59
N GLU A 47 -4.18 4.88 16.90
CA GLU A 47 -3.56 6.07 17.47
C GLU A 47 -2.03 5.90 17.61
N ALA A 48 -1.33 7.02 17.72
CA ALA A 48 0.13 7.04 17.81
C ALA A 48 0.63 6.21 19.01
N TYR A 49 1.62 5.38 18.75
CA TYR A 49 2.29 4.53 19.73
C TYR A 49 1.37 3.57 20.51
N SER A 50 0.14 3.39 20.03
CA SER A 50 -0.82 2.48 20.65
C SER A 50 -0.46 1.00 20.49
N LYS A 51 0.36 0.67 19.51
CA LYS A 51 0.64 -0.71 19.08
C LYS A 51 -0.61 -1.46 18.60
N LEU A 52 -1.64 -0.73 18.18
CA LEU A 52 -2.89 -1.29 17.64
C LEU A 52 -3.08 -0.85 16.17
N PRO A 53 -2.26 -1.33 15.23
CA PRO A 53 -2.37 -0.99 13.81
C PRO A 53 -3.63 -1.58 13.17
N GLY A 54 -3.91 -1.17 11.93
CA GLY A 54 -5.08 -1.58 11.17
C GLY A 54 -5.07 -3.03 10.66
N HIS A 55 -3.94 -3.73 10.80
CA HIS A 55 -3.78 -5.17 10.55
C HIS A 55 -2.93 -5.81 11.66
N PRO A 56 -3.09 -7.11 11.95
CA PRO A 56 -2.35 -7.75 13.03
C PRO A 56 -0.85 -7.83 12.71
N GLU A 57 -0.03 -7.54 13.70
CA GLU A 57 1.43 -7.66 13.61
C GLU A 57 1.97 -8.38 14.84
N LEU A 58 2.57 -9.56 14.62
CA LEU A 58 3.16 -10.39 15.66
C LEU A 58 4.30 -9.66 16.37
N GLY A 59 4.23 -9.63 17.69
CA GLY A 59 5.23 -8.95 18.53
C GLY A 59 4.98 -7.45 18.71
N LEU A 60 4.03 -6.85 18.00
CA LEU A 60 3.64 -5.45 18.20
C LEU A 60 2.48 -5.33 19.20
N SER A 61 1.40 -6.07 18.98
CA SER A 61 0.21 -6.04 19.82
C SER A 61 0.17 -7.25 20.75
N ASP A 62 -0.10 -7.04 22.04
CA ASP A 62 -0.16 -8.12 23.02
C ASP A 62 -1.35 -9.06 22.71
N GLY A 63 -1.10 -10.37 22.82
CA GLY A 63 -2.08 -11.42 22.53
C GLY A 63 -2.30 -11.72 21.04
N VAL A 64 -1.69 -10.96 20.11
CA VAL A 64 -1.70 -11.25 18.68
C VAL A 64 -0.64 -12.30 18.34
N LYS A 65 -1.06 -13.41 17.73
CA LYS A 65 -0.22 -14.60 17.50
C LYS A 65 0.24 -14.76 16.04
N PHE A 66 -0.09 -13.83 15.14
CA PHE A 66 0.32 -13.86 13.72
C PHE A 66 0.30 -12.45 13.12
N SER A 67 0.97 -12.30 11.98
CA SER A 67 0.90 -11.09 11.15
C SER A 67 0.18 -11.42 9.85
N SER A 68 -0.72 -10.54 9.40
CA SER A 68 -1.37 -10.64 8.09
C SER A 68 -1.75 -9.26 7.56
N GLY A 69 -2.34 -9.21 6.35
CA GLY A 69 -2.79 -7.98 5.70
C GLY A 69 -2.53 -7.94 4.20
N ARG A 70 -1.65 -8.81 3.68
CA ARG A 70 -1.54 -9.06 2.24
C ARG A 70 -2.32 -10.31 1.90
N LEU A 71 -3.36 -10.20 1.08
CA LEU A 71 -4.15 -11.33 0.61
C LEU A 71 -3.27 -12.34 -0.16
N GLY A 72 -3.67 -13.60 -0.20
CA GLY A 72 -2.94 -14.65 -0.91
C GLY A 72 -1.64 -15.14 -0.25
N HIS A 73 -1.34 -14.78 1.01
CA HIS A 73 -0.07 -15.17 1.64
C HIS A 73 -0.23 -16.11 2.82
N MET A 74 -1.29 -15.94 3.61
CA MET A 74 -1.44 -16.66 4.88
C MET A 74 -1.70 -18.14 4.67
N TRP A 75 -2.58 -18.52 3.74
CA TRP A 75 -2.89 -19.93 3.50
C TRP A 75 -1.65 -20.73 3.09
N ALA A 76 -0.86 -20.22 2.16
CA ALA A 76 0.38 -20.87 1.75
C ALA A 76 1.34 -21.10 2.95
N MET A 77 1.46 -20.11 3.84
CA MET A 77 2.29 -20.21 5.04
C MET A 77 1.75 -21.23 6.03
N ILE A 78 0.45 -21.25 6.30
CA ILE A 78 -0.14 -22.19 7.28
C ILE A 78 -0.15 -23.64 6.80
N ASN A 79 -0.02 -23.92 5.50
CA ASN A 79 0.26 -25.28 5.04
C ASN A 79 1.55 -25.82 5.68
N GLY A 80 2.59 -24.97 5.82
CA GLY A 80 3.80 -25.33 6.57
C GLY A 80 3.52 -25.59 8.05
N VAL A 81 2.66 -24.78 8.67
CA VAL A 81 2.22 -25.00 10.07
C VAL A 81 1.49 -26.33 10.20
N ALA A 82 0.60 -26.66 9.25
CA ALA A 82 -0.13 -27.93 9.23
C ALA A 82 0.82 -29.13 9.01
N MET A 83 1.83 -28.99 8.17
CA MET A 83 2.86 -30.02 7.98
C MET A 83 3.67 -30.29 9.25
N ALA A 84 3.95 -29.26 10.03
CA ALA A 84 4.63 -29.39 11.32
C ALA A 84 3.72 -29.95 12.43
N ASN A 85 2.40 -29.94 12.24
CA ASN A 85 1.38 -30.33 13.22
C ASN A 85 0.34 -31.30 12.62
N ARG A 86 0.80 -32.38 11.98
CA ARG A 86 -0.02 -33.33 11.21
C ARG A 86 -1.26 -33.88 11.92
N SER A 87 -1.19 -34.02 13.25
CA SER A 87 -2.30 -34.53 14.07
C SER A 87 -3.30 -33.46 14.52
N LYS A 88 -3.06 -32.19 14.17
CA LYS A 88 -3.87 -31.05 14.61
C LYS A 88 -4.57 -30.35 13.46
N ASN A 89 -5.73 -29.79 13.76
CA ASN A 89 -6.42 -28.89 12.85
C ASN A 89 -5.76 -27.51 12.89
N VAL A 90 -5.56 -26.89 11.74
CA VAL A 90 -5.15 -25.49 11.57
C VAL A 90 -6.32 -24.71 11.00
N ILE A 91 -6.74 -23.68 11.72
CA ILE A 91 -7.91 -22.86 11.35
C ILE A 91 -7.45 -21.63 10.56
N LEU A 92 -8.07 -21.41 9.40
CA LEU A 92 -7.91 -20.20 8.58
C LEU A 92 -9.24 -19.50 8.38
N LEU A 93 -9.28 -18.20 8.67
CA LEU A 93 -10.35 -17.30 8.24
C LEU A 93 -9.98 -16.69 6.89
N GLY A 94 -10.74 -17.02 5.87
CA GLY A 94 -10.63 -16.47 4.52
C GLY A 94 -11.79 -15.55 4.18
N SER A 95 -11.79 -15.04 2.96
CA SER A 95 -12.87 -14.25 2.37
C SER A 95 -13.03 -14.57 0.88
N ASP A 96 -14.14 -14.18 0.28
CA ASP A 96 -14.35 -14.24 -1.17
C ASP A 96 -13.29 -13.41 -1.93
N GLY A 97 -12.84 -12.28 -1.37
CA GLY A 97 -11.72 -11.50 -1.90
C GLY A 97 -10.39 -12.26 -1.88
N SER A 98 -10.02 -12.89 -0.74
CA SER A 98 -8.77 -13.65 -0.65
C SER A 98 -8.73 -14.83 -1.61
N GLN A 99 -9.87 -15.45 -1.87
CA GLN A 99 -9.97 -16.60 -2.78
C GLN A 99 -9.79 -16.24 -4.27
N GLN A 100 -9.67 -14.96 -4.60
CA GLN A 100 -9.33 -14.51 -5.95
C GLN A 100 -7.81 -14.57 -6.22
N GLU A 101 -7.01 -14.63 -5.17
CA GLU A 101 -5.55 -14.65 -5.24
C GLU A 101 -5.00 -15.97 -5.81
N GLY A 102 -3.99 -15.85 -6.68
CA GLY A 102 -3.35 -17.02 -7.30
C GLY A 102 -2.66 -17.94 -6.30
N ASN A 103 -2.04 -17.39 -5.24
CA ASN A 103 -1.37 -18.17 -4.21
C ASN A 103 -2.35 -19.05 -3.40
N ASP A 104 -3.60 -18.63 -3.23
CA ASP A 104 -4.62 -19.43 -2.56
C ASP A 104 -4.95 -20.68 -3.37
N ALA A 105 -4.99 -20.58 -4.69
CA ALA A 105 -5.13 -21.73 -5.56
C ALA A 105 -3.95 -22.70 -5.44
N GLU A 106 -2.72 -22.19 -5.30
CA GLU A 106 -1.52 -23.02 -5.06
C GLU A 106 -1.56 -23.67 -3.67
N ALA A 107 -1.95 -22.89 -2.65
CA ALA A 107 -2.09 -23.39 -1.28
C ALA A 107 -3.15 -24.50 -1.17
N ALA A 108 -4.29 -24.30 -1.81
CA ALA A 108 -5.37 -25.30 -1.87
C ALA A 108 -4.88 -26.62 -2.49
N ARG A 109 -4.21 -26.56 -3.65
CA ARG A 109 -3.65 -27.76 -4.30
C ARG A 109 -2.64 -28.48 -3.43
N LEU A 110 -1.75 -27.74 -2.75
CA LEU A 110 -0.77 -28.33 -1.84
C LEU A 110 -1.43 -28.96 -0.62
N ALA A 111 -2.41 -28.30 -0.03
CA ALA A 111 -3.17 -28.83 1.11
C ALA A 111 -3.83 -30.18 0.77
N VAL A 112 -4.47 -30.26 -0.40
CA VAL A 112 -5.09 -31.50 -0.90
C VAL A 112 -4.04 -32.57 -1.19
N ALA A 113 -2.99 -32.26 -1.93
CA ALA A 113 -1.94 -33.21 -2.30
C ALA A 113 -1.24 -33.81 -1.08
N GLN A 114 -1.16 -33.09 0.03
CA GLN A 114 -0.52 -33.51 1.27
C GLN A 114 -1.52 -33.95 2.35
N ASN A 115 -2.80 -33.98 2.05
CA ASN A 115 -3.90 -34.27 2.99
C ASN A 115 -3.74 -33.52 4.32
N LEU A 116 -3.60 -32.18 4.24
CA LEU A 116 -3.37 -31.36 5.42
C LEU A 116 -4.68 -31.04 6.14
N ASN A 117 -4.66 -31.10 7.47
CA ASN A 117 -5.82 -30.71 8.28
C ASN A 117 -5.99 -29.18 8.40
N VAL A 118 -6.05 -28.50 7.25
CA VAL A 118 -6.38 -27.07 7.15
C VAL A 118 -7.89 -26.92 7.01
N LYS A 119 -8.48 -26.11 7.90
CA LYS A 119 -9.93 -25.84 7.97
C LYS A 119 -10.15 -24.37 7.63
N VAL A 120 -10.64 -24.10 6.42
CA VAL A 120 -10.85 -22.75 5.90
C VAL A 120 -12.29 -22.32 6.15
N PHE A 121 -12.47 -21.16 6.78
CA PHE A 121 -13.77 -20.53 6.99
C PHE A 121 -13.85 -19.29 6.11
N VAL A 122 -14.60 -19.36 5.02
CA VAL A 122 -14.72 -18.27 4.05
C VAL A 122 -15.96 -17.44 4.35
N ASP A 123 -15.74 -16.14 4.55
CA ASP A 123 -16.78 -15.12 4.55
C ASP A 123 -17.13 -14.80 3.09
N ASP A 124 -18.27 -15.30 2.61
CA ASP A 124 -18.73 -15.16 1.22
C ASP A 124 -19.87 -14.14 1.20
N ASN A 125 -19.52 -12.86 1.16
CA ASN A 125 -20.44 -11.73 1.29
C ASN A 125 -20.64 -10.91 0.00
N ASP A 126 -19.95 -11.27 -1.07
CA ASP A 126 -19.98 -10.61 -2.38
C ASP A 126 -19.64 -9.11 -2.32
N VAL A 127 -18.78 -8.67 -1.39
CA VAL A 127 -18.35 -7.28 -1.26
C VAL A 127 -16.85 -7.19 -1.06
N THR A 128 -16.21 -6.38 -1.90
CA THR A 128 -14.82 -5.97 -1.79
C THR A 128 -14.71 -4.43 -1.82
N ILE A 129 -13.52 -3.88 -1.82
CA ILE A 129 -13.31 -2.43 -1.73
C ILE A 129 -13.94 -1.69 -2.93
N SER A 130 -13.81 -2.24 -4.15
CA SER A 130 -14.30 -1.58 -5.37
C SER A 130 -15.71 -1.98 -5.79
N GLY A 131 -16.31 -2.99 -5.18
CA GLY A 131 -17.66 -3.41 -5.55
C GLY A 131 -18.00 -4.86 -5.23
N HIS A 132 -18.77 -5.46 -6.12
CA HIS A 132 -19.27 -6.82 -5.97
C HIS A 132 -18.55 -7.79 -6.92
N PRO A 133 -17.80 -8.78 -6.42
CA PRO A 133 -17.14 -9.79 -7.25
C PRO A 133 -18.05 -10.44 -8.28
N SER A 134 -19.30 -10.70 -7.94
CA SER A 134 -20.29 -11.27 -8.88
C SER A 134 -20.52 -10.40 -10.13
N GLN A 135 -20.27 -9.10 -10.07
CA GLN A 135 -20.45 -8.17 -11.19
C GLN A 135 -19.24 -8.09 -12.10
N TYR A 136 -18.00 -8.09 -11.55
CA TYR A 136 -16.78 -7.91 -12.33
C TYR A 136 -16.00 -9.19 -12.59
N LEU A 137 -16.14 -10.25 -11.75
CA LEU A 137 -15.59 -11.59 -11.98
C LEU A 137 -16.69 -12.58 -12.36
N LYS A 138 -17.36 -12.35 -13.47
CA LYS A 138 -18.47 -13.20 -13.92
C LYS A 138 -18.04 -14.65 -14.06
N GLY A 139 -18.75 -15.54 -13.36
CA GLY A 139 -18.50 -16.99 -13.36
C GLY A 139 -17.57 -17.46 -12.24
N PHE A 140 -16.90 -16.57 -11.51
CA PHE A 140 -16.20 -16.93 -10.28
C PHE A 140 -17.21 -17.37 -9.20
N ASN A 141 -16.88 -18.45 -8.51
CA ASN A 141 -17.67 -18.95 -7.39
C ASN A 141 -16.74 -19.64 -6.39
N THR A 142 -16.59 -19.04 -5.24
CA THR A 142 -15.66 -19.45 -4.18
C THR A 142 -15.78 -20.94 -3.85
N ALA A 143 -16.99 -21.41 -3.59
CA ALA A 143 -17.21 -22.81 -3.20
C ALA A 143 -16.86 -23.79 -4.33
N LYS A 144 -17.25 -23.49 -5.60
CA LYS A 144 -16.89 -24.32 -6.76
C LYS A 144 -15.39 -24.32 -7.04
N THR A 145 -14.73 -23.21 -6.80
CA THR A 145 -13.27 -23.10 -6.97
C THR A 145 -12.55 -24.00 -5.97
N LEU A 146 -12.95 -23.95 -4.70
CA LEU A 146 -12.40 -24.82 -3.66
C LEU A 146 -12.70 -26.30 -3.90
N GLU A 147 -13.93 -26.65 -4.31
CA GLU A 147 -14.29 -28.01 -4.75
C GLU A 147 -13.44 -28.46 -5.94
N GLY A 148 -13.21 -27.58 -6.92
CA GLY A 148 -12.38 -27.85 -8.09
C GLY A 148 -10.91 -28.12 -7.76
N HIS A 149 -10.41 -27.58 -6.65
CA HIS A 149 -9.08 -27.92 -6.11
C HIS A 149 -9.05 -29.22 -5.30
N GLY A 150 -10.22 -29.81 -4.99
CA GLY A 150 -10.34 -31.08 -4.29
C GLY A 150 -10.61 -30.95 -2.78
N LEU A 151 -10.92 -29.77 -2.27
CA LEU A 151 -11.33 -29.63 -0.88
C LEU A 151 -12.75 -30.18 -0.66
N LYS A 152 -13.00 -30.70 0.54
CA LYS A 152 -14.36 -30.93 1.01
C LYS A 152 -15.00 -29.59 1.37
N VAL A 153 -16.08 -29.19 0.72
CA VAL A 153 -16.74 -27.90 0.95
C VAL A 153 -18.11 -28.10 1.58
N PHE A 154 -18.36 -27.33 2.63
CA PHE A 154 -19.65 -27.22 3.32
C PHE A 154 -20.19 -25.80 3.09
N ARG A 155 -21.43 -25.69 2.60
CA ARG A 155 -22.09 -24.39 2.36
C ARG A 155 -23.07 -24.12 3.49
N THR A 156 -23.07 -22.90 4.01
CA THR A 156 -23.95 -22.53 5.12
C THR A 156 -24.42 -21.08 5.02
N GLU A 157 -25.44 -20.74 5.78
CA GLU A 157 -25.91 -19.36 6.00
C GLU A 157 -25.11 -18.74 7.15
N GLY A 158 -24.36 -17.66 6.87
CA GLY A 158 -23.43 -17.06 7.84
C GLY A 158 -24.10 -16.35 9.02
N GLU A 159 -25.33 -15.84 8.85
CA GLU A 159 -26.13 -15.23 9.92
C GLU A 159 -26.85 -16.25 10.81
N ASN A 160 -26.94 -17.50 10.38
CA ASN A 160 -27.57 -18.55 11.18
C ASN A 160 -26.54 -19.28 12.05
N ILE A 161 -26.46 -18.92 13.33
CA ILE A 161 -25.45 -19.44 14.27
C ILE A 161 -25.53 -20.97 14.39
N ASP A 162 -26.72 -21.56 14.41
CA ASP A 162 -26.88 -23.01 14.57
C ASP A 162 -26.37 -23.76 13.34
N LYS A 163 -26.68 -23.26 12.13
CA LYS A 163 -26.17 -23.83 10.88
C LYS A 163 -24.66 -23.68 10.76
N LEU A 164 -24.14 -22.47 11.11
CA LEU A 164 -22.70 -22.21 11.11
C LEU A 164 -21.98 -23.13 12.08
N TYR A 165 -22.52 -23.31 13.31
CA TYR A 165 -21.96 -24.19 14.32
C TYR A 165 -21.95 -25.65 13.85
N ALA A 166 -23.06 -26.13 13.26
CA ALA A 166 -23.14 -27.48 12.70
C ALA A 166 -22.08 -27.72 11.62
N SER A 167 -21.94 -26.78 10.67
CA SER A 167 -20.90 -26.84 9.63
C SER A 167 -19.48 -26.79 10.21
N MET A 168 -19.26 -26.03 11.30
CA MET A 168 -17.98 -26.04 12.03
C MET A 168 -17.67 -27.43 12.63
N CYS A 169 -18.63 -28.07 13.23
CA CYS A 169 -18.44 -29.43 13.78
C CYS A 169 -18.11 -30.45 12.69
N GLU A 170 -18.79 -30.35 11.54
CA GLU A 170 -18.53 -31.21 10.39
C GLU A 170 -17.14 -31.05 9.82
N ILE A 171 -16.71 -29.79 9.59
CA ILE A 171 -15.38 -29.52 9.01
C ILE A 171 -14.25 -29.96 9.95
N ILE A 172 -14.41 -29.76 11.26
CA ILE A 172 -13.39 -30.10 12.26
C ILE A 172 -13.24 -31.64 12.37
N SER A 173 -14.32 -32.39 12.19
CA SER A 173 -14.28 -33.84 12.23
C SER A 173 -13.80 -34.50 10.94
N TYR A 174 -13.75 -33.76 9.84
CA TYR A 174 -13.25 -34.25 8.55
C TYR A 174 -11.73 -34.41 8.58
N ASP A 175 -11.19 -35.54 8.14
CA ASP A 175 -9.74 -35.76 8.01
C ASP A 175 -9.25 -35.29 6.64
N GLY A 176 -8.44 -34.25 6.63
CA GLY A 176 -7.94 -33.59 5.43
C GLY A 176 -8.41 -32.13 5.26
N PRO A 177 -8.07 -31.52 4.13
CA PRO A 177 -8.38 -30.11 3.88
C PRO A 177 -9.87 -29.93 3.58
N ALA A 178 -10.50 -28.99 4.27
CA ALA A 178 -11.92 -28.69 4.08
C ALA A 178 -12.24 -27.22 4.27
N ALA A 179 -13.35 -26.77 3.67
CA ALA A 179 -13.80 -25.39 3.76
C ALA A 179 -15.28 -25.29 4.15
N VAL A 180 -15.60 -24.30 4.99
CA VAL A 180 -16.96 -23.77 5.15
C VAL A 180 -17.06 -22.48 4.37
N VAL A 181 -17.98 -22.41 3.41
CA VAL A 181 -18.32 -21.19 2.68
C VAL A 181 -19.62 -20.67 3.26
N ALA A 182 -19.54 -19.58 4.02
CA ALA A 182 -20.64 -18.96 4.74
C ALA A 182 -21.18 -17.76 3.96
N SER A 183 -22.29 -17.97 3.24
CA SER A 183 -22.96 -16.87 2.53
C SER A 183 -23.65 -15.95 3.53
N ARG A 184 -23.35 -14.66 3.45
CA ARG A 184 -23.91 -13.63 4.33
C ARG A 184 -23.91 -12.27 3.67
N LYS A 185 -24.56 -11.31 4.31
CA LYS A 185 -24.44 -9.90 3.96
C LYS A 185 -23.40 -9.22 4.85
N ILE A 186 -22.60 -8.33 4.27
CA ILE A 186 -21.71 -7.47 5.06
C ILE A 186 -22.55 -6.43 5.82
N ALA A 187 -22.12 -6.06 7.04
CA ALA A 187 -22.78 -5.08 7.91
C ALA A 187 -24.30 -5.32 8.08
N PRO A 188 -24.74 -6.50 8.52
CA PRO A 188 -26.16 -6.85 8.59
C PRO A 188 -26.93 -5.89 9.50
N GLU A 189 -28.12 -5.47 9.08
CA GLU A 189 -29.03 -4.53 9.76
C GLU A 189 -28.50 -3.09 9.94
N VAL A 190 -27.33 -2.75 9.38
CA VAL A 190 -26.82 -1.37 9.40
C VAL A 190 -27.47 -0.60 8.25
N GLU A 191 -28.42 0.26 8.58
CA GLU A 191 -29.24 0.98 7.61
C GLU A 191 -28.40 1.82 6.64
N GLY A 192 -28.61 1.63 5.33
CA GLY A 192 -27.90 2.32 4.24
C GLY A 192 -26.48 1.81 3.99
N ILE A 193 -26.05 0.74 4.69
CA ILE A 193 -24.71 0.16 4.53
C ILE A 193 -24.80 -1.34 4.25
N GLU A 194 -25.79 -2.04 4.77
CA GLU A 194 -25.93 -3.49 4.62
C GLU A 194 -25.84 -3.94 3.15
N GLY A 195 -24.86 -4.77 2.84
CA GLY A 195 -24.67 -5.36 1.51
C GLY A 195 -24.11 -4.40 0.43
N GLU A 196 -23.81 -3.17 0.78
CA GLU A 196 -23.25 -2.19 -0.15
C GLU A 196 -21.72 -2.22 -0.17
N SER A 197 -21.10 -1.83 -1.29
CA SER A 197 -19.63 -1.82 -1.41
C SER A 197 -18.93 -0.97 -0.34
N HIS A 198 -19.53 0.16 0.04
CA HIS A 198 -19.00 1.03 1.08
C HIS A 198 -19.15 0.47 2.52
N ALA A 199 -19.79 -0.69 2.69
CA ALA A 199 -19.77 -1.41 3.97
C ALA A 199 -18.39 -1.95 4.33
N HIS A 200 -17.46 -1.98 3.38
CA HIS A 200 -16.04 -2.28 3.60
C HIS A 200 -15.27 -1.11 4.25
N ASP A 201 -15.83 0.10 4.19
CA ASP A 201 -15.25 1.29 4.80
C ASP A 201 -15.49 1.34 6.32
N VAL A 202 -14.83 2.28 6.98
CA VAL A 202 -15.07 2.55 8.40
C VAL A 202 -16.48 3.10 8.59
N ILE A 203 -17.30 2.44 9.43
CA ILE A 203 -18.66 2.89 9.74
C ILE A 203 -18.60 4.23 10.50
N PRO A 204 -19.25 5.30 9.99
CA PRO A 204 -19.28 6.59 10.68
C PRO A 204 -19.91 6.48 12.08
N VAL A 205 -19.37 7.21 13.06
CA VAL A 205 -19.86 7.19 14.46
C VAL A 205 -21.36 7.44 14.55
N ALA A 206 -21.91 8.38 13.77
CA ALA A 206 -23.35 8.67 13.77
C ALA A 206 -24.19 7.45 13.35
N VAL A 207 -23.73 6.68 12.36
CA VAL A 207 -24.38 5.45 11.89
C VAL A 207 -24.26 4.35 12.94
N ALA A 208 -23.08 4.19 13.54
CA ALA A 208 -22.84 3.23 14.62
C ALA A 208 -23.75 3.52 15.84
N LYS A 209 -23.86 4.78 16.27
CA LYS A 209 -24.76 5.19 17.34
C LYS A 209 -26.23 4.85 17.03
N LYS A 210 -26.71 5.19 15.82
CA LYS A 210 -28.07 4.85 15.37
C LYS A 210 -28.34 3.34 15.43
N TYR A 211 -27.42 2.54 14.93
CA TYR A 211 -27.49 1.07 14.94
C TYR A 211 -27.55 0.52 16.37
N LEU A 212 -26.69 0.98 17.27
CA LEU A 212 -26.62 0.53 18.66
C LEU A 212 -27.85 0.96 19.46
N THR A 213 -28.36 2.20 19.25
CA THR A 213 -29.62 2.66 19.86
C THR A 213 -30.78 1.77 19.47
N LYS A 214 -30.89 1.36 18.20
CA LYS A 214 -31.91 0.42 17.72
C LYS A 214 -31.81 -0.96 18.42
N ARG A 215 -30.61 -1.34 18.87
CA ARG A 215 -30.36 -2.56 19.66
C ARG A 215 -30.51 -2.39 21.17
N GLY A 216 -31.00 -1.23 21.63
CA GLY A 216 -31.35 -0.98 23.04
C GLY A 216 -30.23 -0.37 23.90
N TYR A 217 -29.11 0.06 23.30
CA TYR A 217 -28.09 0.79 24.05
C TYR A 217 -28.57 2.23 24.35
N SER A 218 -28.38 2.66 25.59
CA SER A 218 -28.77 4.02 26.03
C SER A 218 -27.79 5.09 25.57
N GLU A 219 -28.22 6.36 25.55
CA GLU A 219 -27.35 7.51 25.27
C GLU A 219 -26.12 7.55 26.18
N ASP A 220 -26.31 7.27 27.49
CA ASP A 220 -25.20 7.24 28.45
C ASP A 220 -24.14 6.19 28.07
N GLN A 221 -24.59 4.99 27.64
CA GLN A 221 -23.69 3.94 27.18
C GLN A 221 -22.96 4.32 25.88
N LEU A 222 -23.55 5.16 25.04
CA LEU A 222 -22.96 5.60 23.78
C LEU A 222 -22.16 6.90 23.89
N SER A 223 -22.19 7.57 25.05
CA SER A 223 -21.50 8.86 25.28
C SER A 223 -19.98 8.75 25.15
N PHE A 224 -19.39 7.57 25.34
CA PHE A 224 -17.94 7.37 25.18
C PHE A 224 -17.45 7.70 23.76
N TYR A 225 -18.28 7.54 22.73
CA TYR A 225 -17.90 7.92 21.36
C TYR A 225 -17.56 9.41 21.23
N ASP A 226 -18.15 10.27 22.06
CA ASP A 226 -17.92 11.71 22.04
C ASP A 226 -16.61 12.10 22.76
N GLN A 227 -16.03 11.17 23.52
CA GLN A 227 -14.77 11.35 24.24
C GLN A 227 -13.56 11.00 23.39
N ILE A 228 -13.75 10.24 22.30
CA ILE A 228 -12.66 9.83 21.43
C ILE A 228 -12.23 11.01 20.57
N LYS A 229 -11.00 11.47 20.77
CA LYS A 229 -10.38 12.54 19.99
C LYS A 229 -9.14 11.99 19.32
N PRO A 230 -9.14 11.86 17.98
CA PRO A 230 -7.95 11.43 17.25
C PRO A 230 -6.77 12.37 17.53
N GLN A 231 -5.61 11.80 17.74
CA GLN A 231 -4.37 12.57 17.84
C GLN A 231 -4.02 13.14 16.46
N LYS A 232 -3.56 14.40 16.42
CA LYS A 232 -3.15 15.06 15.19
C LYS A 232 -1.73 15.58 15.32
N TYR A 233 -0.92 15.29 14.32
CA TYR A 233 0.40 15.89 14.17
C TYR A 233 0.25 17.21 13.40
N GLN A 234 0.58 18.32 14.07
CA GLN A 234 0.50 19.66 13.48
C GLN A 234 1.91 20.21 13.30
N TYR A 235 2.24 20.57 12.08
CA TYR A 235 3.50 21.20 11.74
C TYR A 235 3.32 22.13 10.53
N GLU A 236 3.88 23.34 10.62
CA GLU A 236 3.84 24.31 9.53
C GLU A 236 5.15 24.26 8.74
N TYR A 237 5.03 23.97 7.45
CA TYR A 237 6.15 23.86 6.53
C TYR A 237 6.39 25.18 5.78
N THR A 238 7.67 25.55 5.61
CA THR A 238 8.10 26.74 4.88
C THR A 238 8.31 26.44 3.39
N GLY A 239 7.96 27.38 2.51
CA GLY A 239 8.22 27.28 1.05
C GLY A 239 7.21 26.45 0.27
N VAL A 240 6.05 26.20 0.87
CA VAL A 240 4.98 25.37 0.29
C VAL A 240 3.61 25.99 0.49
N SER A 241 2.63 25.51 -0.28
CA SER A 241 1.24 25.96 -0.18
C SER A 241 0.53 25.43 1.06
N ALA A 242 -0.50 26.14 1.51
CA ALA A 242 -1.47 25.65 2.48
C ALA A 242 -2.34 24.52 1.88
N ASP A 243 -2.69 24.63 0.61
CA ASP A 243 -3.43 23.62 -0.13
C ASP A 243 -2.57 22.38 -0.38
N LYS A 244 -3.22 21.20 -0.34
CA LYS A 244 -2.56 19.91 -0.55
C LYS A 244 -3.27 19.09 -1.62
N GLY A 245 -2.50 18.49 -2.53
CA GLY A 245 -2.97 17.55 -3.55
C GLY A 245 -2.81 16.09 -3.12
N ALA A 246 -3.78 15.25 -3.47
CA ALA A 246 -3.66 13.81 -3.32
C ALA A 246 -3.01 13.23 -4.59
N ASN A 247 -1.68 13.08 -4.61
CA ASN A 247 -0.95 12.65 -5.81
C ASN A 247 -1.49 11.33 -6.39
N ARG A 248 -1.94 10.41 -5.56
CA ARG A 248 -2.57 9.16 -6.00
C ARG A 248 -3.86 9.37 -6.81
N VAL A 249 -4.64 10.40 -6.50
CA VAL A 249 -5.86 10.76 -7.27
C VAL A 249 -5.48 11.56 -8.50
N ILE A 250 -4.53 12.49 -8.36
CA ILE A 250 -4.01 13.32 -9.45
C ILE A 250 -3.36 12.48 -10.54
N PHE A 251 -2.83 11.30 -10.22
CA PHE A 251 -2.38 10.33 -11.23
C PHE A 251 -3.52 9.99 -12.22
N GLY A 252 -4.71 9.63 -11.72
CA GLY A 252 -5.87 9.35 -12.57
C GLY A 252 -6.32 10.56 -13.39
N GLU A 253 -6.32 11.77 -12.78
CA GLU A 253 -6.58 13.02 -13.51
C GLU A 253 -5.58 13.23 -14.65
N ALA A 254 -4.30 12.98 -14.41
CA ALA A 254 -3.25 13.13 -15.41
C ALA A 254 -3.39 12.11 -16.57
N VAL A 255 -3.82 10.89 -16.28
CA VAL A 255 -4.17 9.90 -17.31
C VAL A 255 -5.37 10.37 -18.14
N ASN A 256 -6.42 10.90 -17.50
CA ASN A 256 -7.57 11.47 -18.21
C ASN A 256 -7.15 12.59 -19.17
N LEU A 257 -6.24 13.50 -18.73
CA LEU A 257 -5.70 14.55 -19.62
C LEU A 257 -4.98 14.01 -20.86
N VAL A 258 -4.49 12.78 -20.83
CA VAL A 258 -3.92 12.11 -22.00
C VAL A 258 -5.01 11.49 -22.85
N LEU A 259 -5.98 10.81 -22.23
CA LEU A 259 -7.09 10.15 -22.91
C LEU A 259 -8.02 11.14 -23.60
N ASP A 260 -8.28 12.30 -23.01
CA ASP A 260 -9.09 13.39 -23.57
C ASP A 260 -8.56 13.92 -24.91
N LYS A 261 -7.29 13.65 -25.24
CA LYS A 261 -6.66 14.02 -26.52
C LYS A 261 -6.89 12.99 -27.62
N LEU A 262 -7.46 11.84 -27.30
CA LEU A 262 -7.72 10.72 -28.22
C LEU A 262 -9.22 10.62 -28.51
N SER A 263 -9.57 10.11 -29.70
CA SER A 263 -10.94 9.63 -29.91
C SER A 263 -11.17 8.34 -29.10
N LYS A 264 -12.44 7.99 -28.81
CA LYS A 264 -12.77 6.75 -28.09
C LYS A 264 -12.20 5.51 -28.76
N GLU A 265 -12.26 5.47 -30.08
CA GLU A 265 -11.75 4.36 -30.88
C GLU A 265 -10.21 4.26 -30.81
N GLU A 266 -9.52 5.39 -30.79
CA GLU A 266 -8.07 5.42 -30.59
C GLU A 266 -7.69 5.02 -29.17
N ALA A 267 -8.40 5.55 -28.16
CA ALA A 267 -8.18 5.18 -26.77
C ALA A 267 -8.33 3.66 -26.56
N GLN A 268 -9.42 3.05 -27.03
CA GLN A 268 -9.64 1.60 -26.95
C GLN A 268 -8.56 0.76 -27.63
N LYS A 269 -8.01 1.24 -28.74
CA LYS A 269 -6.93 0.53 -29.46
C LYS A 269 -5.58 0.67 -28.75
N ARG A 270 -5.33 1.80 -28.10
CA ARG A 270 -4.01 2.19 -27.62
C ARG A 270 -3.82 2.06 -26.12
N VAL A 271 -4.90 2.10 -25.34
CA VAL A 271 -4.82 2.13 -23.87
C VAL A 271 -5.75 1.10 -23.26
N MET A 272 -5.26 0.38 -22.26
CA MET A 272 -6.05 -0.45 -21.37
C MET A 272 -5.67 -0.12 -19.93
N VAL A 273 -6.66 0.17 -19.10
CA VAL A 273 -6.51 0.42 -17.67
C VAL A 273 -7.15 -0.72 -16.91
N ILE A 274 -6.42 -1.39 -16.03
CA ILE A 274 -6.94 -2.49 -15.24
C ILE A 274 -6.77 -2.22 -13.74
N ASP A 275 -7.82 -2.44 -12.99
CA ASP A 275 -7.85 -2.31 -11.53
C ASP A 275 -7.59 -3.66 -10.83
N SER A 276 -7.23 -3.60 -9.55
CA SER A 276 -7.11 -4.77 -8.65
C SER A 276 -7.88 -4.51 -7.36
N ASP A 277 -9.16 -4.16 -7.49
CA ASP A 277 -10.08 -3.87 -6.38
C ASP A 277 -9.67 -2.63 -5.53
N LEU A 278 -8.93 -1.68 -6.12
CA LEU A 278 -8.38 -0.51 -5.41
C LEU A 278 -8.64 0.83 -6.13
N GLU A 279 -9.57 0.89 -7.09
CA GLU A 279 -9.76 2.07 -7.95
C GLU A 279 -9.93 3.40 -7.18
N GLY A 280 -10.65 3.38 -6.06
CA GLY A 280 -10.85 4.56 -5.21
C GLY A 280 -9.57 5.00 -4.48
N SER A 281 -8.74 4.04 -4.09
CA SER A 281 -7.50 4.29 -3.36
C SER A 281 -6.32 4.67 -4.25
N THR A 282 -6.32 4.24 -5.50
CA THR A 282 -5.23 4.43 -6.46
C THR A 282 -5.49 5.52 -7.49
N GLY A 283 -6.68 6.16 -7.45
CA GLY A 283 -7.08 7.21 -8.38
C GLY A 283 -7.66 6.72 -9.70
N LEU A 284 -7.77 5.41 -9.91
CA LEU A 284 -8.33 4.84 -11.14
C LEU A 284 -9.84 5.08 -11.28
N LYS A 285 -10.56 5.32 -10.18
CA LYS A 285 -12.00 5.63 -10.19
C LYS A 285 -12.35 6.81 -11.09
N GLY A 286 -11.47 7.83 -11.16
CA GLY A 286 -11.64 8.97 -12.07
C GLY A 286 -11.54 8.56 -13.55
N ILE A 287 -10.69 7.60 -13.87
CA ILE A 287 -10.55 7.05 -15.23
C ILE A 287 -11.76 6.19 -15.57
N HIS A 288 -12.20 5.33 -14.67
CA HIS A 288 -13.40 4.50 -14.84
C HIS A 288 -14.63 5.35 -15.15
N ALA A 289 -14.82 6.47 -14.44
CA ALA A 289 -15.94 7.37 -14.64
C ALA A 289 -15.88 8.15 -15.96
N ALA A 290 -14.69 8.62 -16.36
CA ALA A 290 -14.52 9.46 -17.55
C ALA A 290 -14.33 8.66 -18.84
N HIS A 291 -13.60 7.54 -18.78
CA HIS A 291 -13.19 6.71 -19.92
C HIS A 291 -13.49 5.22 -19.68
N PRO A 292 -14.77 4.83 -19.45
CA PRO A 292 -15.14 3.43 -19.22
C PRO A 292 -14.76 2.50 -20.38
N GLU A 293 -14.57 3.05 -21.58
CA GLU A 293 -14.19 2.30 -22.79
C GLU A 293 -12.79 1.69 -22.74
N VAL A 294 -11.89 2.19 -21.88
CA VAL A 294 -10.53 1.64 -21.69
C VAL A 294 -10.37 0.92 -20.37
N PHE A 295 -11.37 0.97 -19.50
CA PHE A 295 -11.28 0.50 -18.12
C PHE A 295 -11.76 -0.95 -17.98
N ILE A 296 -10.96 -1.76 -17.30
CA ILE A 296 -11.28 -3.15 -16.98
C ILE A 296 -11.40 -3.26 -15.45
N PRO A 297 -12.63 -3.35 -14.92
CA PRO A 297 -12.83 -3.69 -13.53
C PRO A 297 -12.37 -5.15 -13.30
N SER A 298 -11.61 -5.38 -12.25
CA SER A 298 -11.11 -6.70 -11.93
C SER A 298 -11.02 -6.90 -10.41
N GLY A 299 -10.76 -8.13 -9.99
CA GLY A 299 -10.67 -8.50 -8.60
C GLY A 299 -9.26 -8.42 -8.01
N VAL A 300 -9.12 -8.97 -6.81
CA VAL A 300 -7.86 -9.02 -6.04
C VAL A 300 -6.93 -10.06 -6.69
N MET A 301 -6.25 -9.66 -7.76
CA MET A 301 -5.40 -10.52 -8.59
C MET A 301 -4.21 -9.73 -9.13
N GLU A 302 -3.40 -9.10 -8.27
CA GLU A 302 -2.37 -8.14 -8.67
C GLU A 302 -1.40 -8.70 -9.71
N ARG A 303 -0.91 -9.92 -9.53
CA ARG A 303 0.03 -10.55 -10.47
C ARG A 303 -0.58 -10.76 -11.86
N GLY A 304 -1.80 -11.27 -11.91
CA GLY A 304 -2.54 -11.51 -13.14
C GLY A 304 -2.89 -10.21 -13.87
N ASN A 305 -3.39 -9.23 -13.13
CA ASN A 305 -3.78 -7.92 -13.66
C ASN A 305 -2.58 -7.11 -14.16
N PHE A 306 -1.46 -7.12 -13.42
CA PHE A 306 -0.21 -6.54 -13.89
C PHE A 306 0.25 -7.21 -15.20
N SER A 307 0.24 -8.54 -15.26
CA SER A 307 0.64 -9.28 -16.46
C SER A 307 -0.26 -8.96 -17.65
N ALA A 308 -1.56 -8.82 -17.45
CA ALA A 308 -2.52 -8.44 -18.48
C ALA A 308 -2.24 -7.03 -19.02
N ALA A 309 -2.01 -6.05 -18.10
CA ALA A 309 -1.64 -4.70 -18.49
C ALA A 309 -0.34 -4.68 -19.31
N ALA A 310 0.70 -5.36 -18.83
CA ALA A 310 1.97 -5.47 -19.55
C ALA A 310 1.79 -6.13 -20.92
N GLY A 311 1.03 -7.23 -20.98
CA GLY A 311 0.74 -7.97 -22.21
C GLY A 311 -0.03 -7.16 -23.26
N PHE A 312 -0.89 -6.22 -22.85
CA PHE A 312 -1.55 -5.30 -23.77
C PHE A 312 -0.55 -4.44 -24.55
N GLY A 313 0.56 -4.06 -23.93
CA GLY A 313 1.66 -3.32 -24.55
C GLY A 313 2.79 -4.21 -25.09
N PHE A 314 2.53 -5.49 -25.35
CA PHE A 314 3.54 -6.44 -25.87
C PHE A 314 4.15 -5.99 -27.19
N GLY A 315 5.45 -6.22 -27.35
CA GLY A 315 6.19 -5.93 -28.58
C GLY A 315 6.83 -4.55 -28.64
N GLY A 316 6.66 -3.69 -27.63
CA GLY A 316 7.48 -2.50 -27.36
C GLY A 316 7.52 -1.41 -28.43
N ASN A 317 6.58 -1.37 -29.38
CA ASN A 317 6.55 -0.36 -30.44
C ASN A 317 6.03 1.03 -29.97
N GLY A 318 5.54 1.13 -28.71
CA GLY A 318 4.98 2.36 -28.14
C GLY A 318 3.56 2.72 -28.62
N GLU A 319 2.93 1.88 -29.46
CA GLU A 319 1.57 2.14 -29.96
C GLU A 319 0.50 1.83 -28.91
N ARG A 320 0.78 0.86 -28.03
CA ARG A 320 -0.14 0.43 -26.97
C ARG A 320 0.48 0.62 -25.61
N GLN A 321 -0.37 1.01 -24.66
CA GLN A 321 0.00 1.29 -23.29
C GLN A 321 -0.97 0.59 -22.32
N GLY A 322 -0.47 -0.39 -21.57
CA GLY A 322 -1.19 -0.93 -20.42
C GLY A 322 -0.98 -0.05 -19.20
N VAL A 323 -2.04 0.21 -18.44
CA VAL A 323 -2.01 0.94 -17.17
C VAL A 323 -2.49 0.02 -16.07
N PHE A 324 -1.69 -0.11 -15.02
CA PHE A 324 -1.99 -0.90 -13.83
C PHE A 324 -1.75 -0.05 -12.58
N SER A 325 -2.56 -0.22 -11.54
CA SER A 325 -2.32 0.46 -10.28
C SER A 325 -2.68 -0.42 -9.09
N THR A 326 -1.83 -0.36 -8.05
CA THR A 326 -2.05 -1.00 -6.75
C THR A 326 -1.26 -0.27 -5.66
N PHE A 327 -1.22 -0.80 -4.42
CA PHE A 327 -0.37 -0.24 -3.37
C PHE A 327 1.10 -0.60 -3.58
N SER A 328 1.97 0.32 -3.21
CA SER A 328 3.42 0.16 -3.36
C SER A 328 4.00 -1.03 -2.58
N ALA A 329 3.36 -1.40 -1.48
CA ALA A 329 3.71 -2.61 -0.74
C ALA A 329 3.53 -3.90 -1.57
N PHE A 330 2.61 -3.90 -2.54
CA PHE A 330 2.30 -5.06 -3.38
C PHE A 330 3.16 -5.14 -4.65
N LEU A 331 4.07 -4.17 -4.86
CA LEU A 331 5.10 -4.29 -5.89
C LEU A 331 5.89 -5.59 -5.76
N GLU A 332 6.18 -5.98 -4.53
CA GLU A 332 6.92 -7.22 -4.23
C GLU A 332 6.23 -8.48 -4.77
N MET A 333 4.90 -8.48 -4.83
CA MET A 333 4.11 -9.58 -5.38
C MET A 333 4.28 -9.73 -6.90
N CYS A 334 4.63 -8.65 -7.60
CA CYS A 334 4.73 -8.58 -9.06
C CYS A 334 6.18 -8.69 -9.61
N LEU A 335 7.18 -8.96 -8.78
CA LEU A 335 8.59 -8.91 -9.21
C LEU A 335 8.93 -9.89 -10.34
N SER A 336 8.39 -11.10 -10.29
CA SER A 336 8.56 -12.10 -11.34
C SER A 336 7.91 -11.65 -12.66
N GLU A 337 6.71 -11.13 -12.56
CA GLU A 337 5.91 -10.60 -13.67
C GLU A 337 6.58 -9.39 -14.31
N ILE A 338 7.19 -8.50 -13.51
CA ILE A 338 7.99 -7.36 -14.01
C ILE A 338 9.18 -7.87 -14.84
N THR A 339 9.89 -8.90 -14.36
CA THR A 339 10.98 -9.52 -15.12
C THR A 339 10.49 -10.04 -16.47
N MET A 340 9.38 -10.78 -16.47
CA MET A 340 8.83 -11.36 -17.71
C MET A 340 8.33 -10.29 -18.68
N ALA A 341 7.67 -9.23 -18.16
CA ALA A 341 7.20 -8.12 -18.97
C ALA A 341 8.38 -7.36 -19.63
N ARG A 342 9.45 -7.11 -18.87
CA ARG A 342 10.67 -6.48 -19.40
C ARG A 342 11.33 -7.31 -20.49
N LEU A 343 11.49 -8.61 -20.27
CA LEU A 343 12.10 -9.53 -21.26
C LEU A 343 11.28 -9.65 -22.55
N ASN A 344 9.98 -9.43 -22.47
CA ASN A 344 9.06 -9.40 -23.62
C ASN A 344 8.87 -8.01 -24.22
N TYR A 345 9.68 -7.02 -23.81
CA TYR A 345 9.62 -5.63 -24.30
C TYR A 345 8.21 -5.02 -24.18
N CYS A 346 7.50 -5.35 -23.12
CA CYS A 346 6.17 -4.83 -22.88
C CYS A 346 6.22 -3.33 -22.56
N ASN A 347 5.20 -2.61 -23.02
CA ASN A 347 5.05 -1.18 -22.82
C ASN A 347 3.91 -0.93 -21.83
N PHE A 348 4.23 -0.45 -20.62
CA PHE A 348 3.25 -0.26 -19.57
C PHE A 348 3.61 0.89 -18.62
N LEU A 349 2.58 1.45 -17.99
CA LEU A 349 2.66 2.44 -16.93
C LEU A 349 2.03 1.86 -15.67
N CYS A 350 2.83 1.63 -14.64
CA CYS A 350 2.35 1.20 -13.33
C CYS A 350 2.36 2.34 -12.33
N HIS A 351 1.26 2.56 -11.67
CA HIS A 351 1.17 3.45 -10.53
C HIS A 351 1.13 2.64 -9.24
N PHE A 352 2.10 2.90 -8.37
CA PHE A 352 2.18 2.33 -7.04
C PHE A 352 1.89 3.42 -6.00
N SER A 353 0.65 3.45 -5.52
CA SER A 353 0.21 4.38 -4.48
C SER A 353 0.62 3.89 -3.08
N HIS A 354 0.38 4.69 -2.04
CA HIS A 354 0.72 4.34 -0.65
C HIS A 354 2.21 4.01 -0.47
N SER A 355 3.07 4.75 -1.20
CA SER A 355 4.53 4.65 -1.10
C SER A 355 5.06 5.24 0.20
N GLY A 356 6.12 4.64 0.74
CA GLY A 356 6.71 5.08 2.01
C GLY A 356 5.87 4.65 3.22
N VAL A 357 5.84 5.50 4.23
CA VAL A 357 5.17 5.26 5.52
C VAL A 357 4.13 6.32 5.88
N ASP A 358 3.99 7.38 5.10
CA ASP A 358 3.15 8.53 5.42
C ASP A 358 1.66 8.19 5.41
N GLU A 359 0.97 8.56 6.48
CA GLU A 359 -0.43 8.23 6.74
C GLU A 359 -0.78 6.73 6.69
N MET A 360 0.18 5.84 6.90
CA MET A 360 -0.06 4.41 6.96
C MET A 360 -0.58 3.99 8.35
N ALA A 361 -1.88 3.72 8.43
CA ALA A 361 -2.54 3.25 9.66
C ALA A 361 -2.45 1.73 9.83
N ASP A 362 -2.04 1.03 8.79
CA ASP A 362 -1.92 -0.41 8.75
C ASP A 362 -0.58 -0.87 9.37
N ASN A 363 -0.35 -2.16 9.43
CA ASN A 363 0.91 -2.67 9.93
C ASN A 363 2.05 -2.52 8.91
N THR A 364 3.27 -2.92 9.30
CA THR A 364 4.48 -2.82 8.47
C THR A 364 4.35 -3.52 7.10
N CYS A 365 3.47 -4.52 6.95
CA CYS A 365 3.28 -5.21 5.67
C CYS A 365 2.68 -4.30 4.56
N HIS A 366 2.08 -3.17 4.91
CA HIS A 366 1.55 -2.18 3.98
C HIS A 366 2.53 -1.03 3.67
N PHE A 367 3.71 -1.00 4.30
CA PHE A 367 4.73 -0.01 3.98
C PHE A 367 5.31 -0.27 2.59
N GLY A 368 5.14 0.67 1.69
CA GLY A 368 5.67 0.60 0.33
C GLY A 368 7.13 1.04 0.26
N LEU A 369 8.08 0.18 0.57
CA LEU A 369 9.46 0.56 0.84
C LEU A 369 10.48 0.16 -0.23
N ASN A 370 10.15 -0.76 -1.15
CA ASN A 370 11.13 -1.43 -2.01
C ASN A 370 11.02 -1.04 -3.48
N HIS A 371 10.90 0.26 -3.77
CA HIS A 371 10.69 0.80 -5.13
C HIS A 371 11.73 0.35 -6.13
N PHE A 372 13.00 0.32 -5.73
CA PHE A 372 14.11 -0.07 -6.61
C PHE A 372 14.08 -1.54 -7.05
N PHE A 373 13.24 -2.38 -6.45
CA PHE A 373 13.06 -3.75 -6.92
C PHE A 373 12.37 -3.81 -8.29
N ALA A 374 11.64 -2.76 -8.67
CA ALA A 374 11.04 -2.66 -10.01
C ALA A 374 12.08 -2.49 -11.12
N ASP A 375 13.26 -1.95 -10.78
CA ASP A 375 14.42 -1.85 -11.69
C ASP A 375 15.29 -3.10 -11.58
N ASN A 376 14.79 -4.21 -12.13
CA ASN A 376 15.42 -5.53 -12.06
C ASN A 376 16.18 -5.94 -13.34
N GLY A 377 16.52 -4.97 -14.18
CA GLY A 377 17.36 -5.16 -15.36
C GLY A 377 18.84 -5.30 -15.00
N LEU A 378 19.63 -5.91 -15.91
CA LEU A 378 21.08 -6.07 -15.74
C LEU A 378 21.88 -4.93 -16.38
N LEU A 379 21.28 -4.19 -17.31
CA LEU A 379 21.95 -3.15 -18.07
C LEU A 379 21.60 -1.76 -17.53
N ASP A 380 22.61 -0.92 -17.32
CA ASP A 380 22.42 0.48 -16.91
C ASP A 380 21.72 1.35 -17.98
N THR A 381 21.71 0.89 -19.23
CA THR A 381 20.93 1.50 -20.32
C THR A 381 19.45 1.11 -20.24
N ALA A 382 18.98 0.77 -19.07
CA ALA A 382 17.69 0.18 -18.84
C ALA A 382 16.56 1.07 -19.37
N GLN A 383 15.61 0.39 -19.97
CA GLN A 383 14.37 0.97 -20.44
C GLN A 383 13.36 1.23 -19.30
N THR A 384 13.69 0.75 -18.08
CA THR A 384 12.84 0.90 -16.89
C THR A 384 13.11 2.24 -16.23
N ASN A 385 12.05 3.01 -15.97
CA ASN A 385 12.13 4.28 -15.27
C ASN A 385 11.24 4.28 -14.02
N LEU A 386 11.80 4.77 -12.91
CA LEU A 386 11.14 4.91 -11.63
C LEU A 386 10.92 6.39 -11.35
N TYR A 387 9.66 6.84 -11.30
CA TYR A 387 9.29 8.23 -11.09
C TYR A 387 8.59 8.40 -9.73
N PHE A 388 9.02 9.37 -8.94
CA PHE A 388 8.33 9.74 -7.71
C PHE A 388 8.13 11.27 -7.65
N PRO A 389 7.04 11.78 -8.25
CA PRO A 389 6.73 13.21 -8.27
C PRO A 389 6.51 13.80 -6.89
N ALA A 390 7.00 15.01 -6.66
CA ALA A 390 6.96 15.68 -5.37
C ALA A 390 5.57 16.22 -5.01
N ASP A 391 4.85 16.76 -5.99
CA ASP A 391 3.50 17.31 -5.79
C ASP A 391 2.58 17.03 -6.98
N GLY A 392 1.32 17.49 -6.88
CA GLY A 392 0.30 17.22 -7.89
C GLY A 392 0.58 17.83 -9.25
N GLU A 393 1.25 18.99 -9.34
CA GLU A 393 1.60 19.59 -10.63
C GLU A 393 2.72 18.79 -11.29
N GLN A 394 3.73 18.36 -10.51
CA GLN A 394 4.77 17.49 -11.04
C GLN A 394 4.22 16.13 -11.45
N MET A 395 3.25 15.55 -10.70
CA MET A 395 2.57 14.32 -11.09
C MET A 395 1.92 14.45 -12.48
N LYS A 396 1.17 15.53 -12.72
CA LYS A 396 0.54 15.80 -14.02
C LYS A 396 1.58 15.91 -15.14
N ALA A 397 2.66 16.65 -14.90
CA ALA A 397 3.71 16.84 -15.89
C ALA A 397 4.44 15.52 -16.21
N VAL A 398 4.80 14.73 -15.20
CA VAL A 398 5.45 13.43 -15.37
C VAL A 398 4.56 12.49 -16.19
N VAL A 399 3.32 12.26 -15.76
CA VAL A 399 2.42 11.30 -16.43
C VAL A 399 2.18 11.70 -17.89
N GLN A 400 1.83 12.96 -18.15
CA GLN A 400 1.59 13.41 -19.53
C GLN A 400 2.84 13.28 -20.42
N LYS A 401 4.05 13.51 -19.85
CA LYS A 401 5.31 13.42 -20.59
C LYS A 401 5.63 11.99 -20.99
N VAL A 402 5.52 11.05 -20.04
CA VAL A 402 6.05 9.69 -20.23
C VAL A 402 5.00 8.66 -20.65
N PHE A 403 3.73 9.02 -20.74
CA PHE A 403 2.62 8.08 -20.91
C PHE A 403 2.86 7.09 -22.05
N PHE A 404 3.22 7.57 -23.23
CA PHE A 404 3.49 6.73 -24.41
C PHE A 404 4.98 6.46 -24.67
N ASP A 405 5.87 6.80 -23.73
CA ASP A 405 7.26 6.40 -23.83
C ASP A 405 7.38 4.89 -23.81
N LYS A 406 8.40 4.36 -24.48
CA LYS A 406 8.63 2.91 -24.58
C LYS A 406 9.14 2.34 -23.25
N GLY A 407 8.81 1.09 -23.03
CA GLY A 407 9.31 0.28 -21.92
C GLY A 407 8.51 0.43 -20.61
N PRO A 408 9.00 -0.22 -19.54
CA PRO A 408 8.43 -0.19 -18.21
C PRO A 408 8.54 1.19 -17.55
N LYS A 409 7.43 1.72 -17.09
CA LYS A 409 7.36 2.98 -16.36
C LYS A 409 6.62 2.77 -15.04
N PHE A 410 7.25 3.17 -13.94
CA PHE A 410 6.69 3.07 -12.60
C PHE A 410 6.57 4.47 -12.00
N VAL A 411 5.39 4.82 -11.55
CA VAL A 411 5.09 6.10 -10.90
C VAL A 411 4.67 5.82 -9.47
N PHE A 412 5.27 6.49 -8.52
CA PHE A 412 5.00 6.32 -7.09
C PHE A 412 4.29 7.54 -6.51
N SER A 413 3.41 7.31 -5.52
CA SER A 413 2.78 8.36 -4.74
C SER A 413 2.47 7.89 -3.32
N THR A 414 2.45 8.80 -2.36
CA THR A 414 2.03 8.50 -0.98
C THR A 414 0.53 8.38 -0.83
N ARG A 415 0.08 7.89 0.33
CA ARG A 415 -1.31 7.97 0.76
C ARG A 415 -1.69 9.39 1.14
N ALA A 416 -0.81 10.08 1.88
CA ALA A 416 -1.02 11.43 2.33
C ALA A 416 -1.17 12.43 1.18
N LYS A 417 -1.95 13.48 1.43
CA LYS A 417 -1.93 14.67 0.59
C LYS A 417 -0.64 15.45 0.84
N VAL A 418 -0.02 15.95 -0.24
CA VAL A 418 1.22 16.72 -0.19
C VAL A 418 0.99 18.17 -0.63
N PRO A 419 1.66 19.15 -0.01
CA PRO A 419 1.56 20.54 -0.42
C PRO A 419 2.29 20.79 -1.75
N TYR A 420 1.93 21.86 -2.44
CA TYR A 420 2.63 22.30 -3.64
C TYR A 420 3.90 23.08 -3.28
N ILE A 421 5.00 22.79 -3.97
CA ILE A 421 6.29 23.45 -3.77
C ILE A 421 6.26 24.83 -4.43
N TYR A 422 6.75 25.85 -3.74
CA TYR A 422 6.86 27.21 -4.28
C TYR A 422 8.25 27.53 -4.84
N LYS A 423 8.28 28.35 -5.88
CA LYS A 423 9.51 28.98 -6.37
C LYS A 423 10.10 29.85 -5.25
N GLU A 424 11.42 29.91 -5.15
CA GLU A 424 12.12 30.64 -4.08
C GLU A 424 11.64 32.10 -3.97
N GLY A 425 11.26 32.50 -2.76
CA GLY A 425 10.81 33.87 -2.47
C GLY A 425 9.43 34.24 -3.03
N THR A 426 8.63 33.28 -3.49
CA THR A 426 7.31 33.54 -4.08
C THR A 426 6.27 32.55 -3.56
N GLU A 427 4.99 32.79 -3.89
CA GLU A 427 3.89 31.84 -3.71
C GLU A 427 3.47 31.18 -5.05
N THR A 428 4.32 31.24 -6.07
CA THR A 428 4.09 30.60 -7.35
C THR A 428 4.52 29.14 -7.29
N LYS A 429 3.66 28.22 -7.71
CA LYS A 429 3.97 26.78 -7.77
C LYS A 429 5.17 26.52 -8.67
N LEU A 430 6.15 25.80 -8.17
CA LEU A 430 7.39 25.51 -8.88
C LEU A 430 7.14 24.66 -10.13
N PHE A 431 6.33 23.61 -9.99
CA PHE A 431 6.00 22.66 -11.04
C PHE A 431 4.68 23.00 -11.78
N GLY A 432 4.21 24.27 -11.62
CA GLY A 432 3.01 24.78 -12.26
C GLY A 432 3.25 25.25 -13.71
N GLU A 433 2.59 26.32 -14.09
CA GLU A 433 2.66 26.87 -15.45
C GLU A 433 4.10 27.09 -15.94
N GLY A 434 4.37 26.59 -17.16
CA GLY A 434 5.69 26.68 -17.79
C GLY A 434 6.71 25.65 -17.34
N TYR A 435 6.35 24.75 -16.42
CA TYR A 435 7.22 23.64 -16.06
C TYR A 435 7.20 22.52 -17.13
N ASP A 436 8.38 22.09 -17.57
CA ASP A 436 8.56 20.95 -18.50
C ASP A 436 9.40 19.87 -17.81
N PHE A 437 8.79 18.74 -17.55
CA PHE A 437 9.47 17.59 -16.96
C PHE A 437 10.40 16.91 -17.97
N VAL A 438 11.66 16.69 -17.58
CA VAL A 438 12.66 15.99 -18.38
C VAL A 438 13.05 14.69 -17.68
N PRO A 439 12.68 13.51 -18.21
CA PRO A 439 13.06 12.24 -17.63
C PRO A 439 14.58 12.11 -17.43
N GLY A 440 14.98 11.63 -16.25
CA GLY A 440 16.38 11.44 -15.89
C GLY A 440 17.12 12.69 -15.39
N LYS A 441 16.55 13.89 -15.54
CA LYS A 441 17.16 15.12 -15.00
C LYS A 441 16.81 15.31 -13.53
N GLU A 442 17.80 15.79 -12.78
CA GLU A 442 17.66 16.27 -11.41
C GLU A 442 17.42 17.80 -11.42
N GLU A 443 16.68 18.30 -10.45
CA GLU A 443 16.21 19.69 -10.43
C GLU A 443 16.75 20.41 -9.19
N VAL A 444 17.52 21.46 -9.40
CA VAL A 444 18.06 22.30 -8.32
C VAL A 444 16.94 23.20 -7.78
N ILE A 445 16.39 22.86 -6.63
CA ILE A 445 15.32 23.61 -5.95
C ILE A 445 15.90 24.81 -5.19
N ARG A 446 17.05 24.62 -4.54
CA ARG A 446 17.83 25.67 -3.86
C ARG A 446 19.32 25.44 -4.13
N LYS A 447 20.03 26.48 -4.52
CA LYS A 447 21.50 26.44 -4.58
C LYS A 447 22.08 26.58 -3.19
N GLY A 448 23.19 25.89 -2.92
CA GLY A 448 23.92 25.98 -1.66
C GLY A 448 25.40 25.72 -1.83
N SER A 449 26.23 26.35 -1.01
CA SER A 449 27.68 26.21 -1.06
C SER A 449 28.26 25.25 -0.02
N ALA A 450 27.54 25.01 1.07
CA ALA A 450 28.01 24.12 2.14
C ALA A 450 27.88 22.62 1.79
N GLY A 451 26.82 22.28 1.10
CA GLY A 451 26.48 20.91 0.70
C GLY A 451 25.06 20.84 0.15
N TYR A 452 24.63 19.66 -0.27
CA TYR A 452 23.31 19.46 -0.83
C TYR A 452 22.53 18.34 -0.13
N VAL A 453 21.23 18.60 0.04
CA VAL A 453 20.21 17.57 0.33
C VAL A 453 19.63 17.10 -0.99
N ILE A 454 19.58 15.77 -1.18
CA ILE A 454 18.92 15.12 -2.32
C ILE A 454 17.65 14.48 -1.80
N SER A 455 16.52 14.83 -2.38
CA SER A 455 15.23 14.29 -1.95
C SER A 455 14.27 14.14 -3.13
N TYR A 456 13.12 13.55 -2.91
CA TYR A 456 12.07 13.32 -3.92
C TYR A 456 10.73 13.01 -3.25
N GLY A 457 9.68 12.99 -4.06
CA GLY A 457 8.35 12.59 -3.60
C GLY A 457 7.90 13.42 -2.39
N ASP A 458 7.26 12.76 -1.45
CA ASP A 458 6.74 13.37 -0.22
C ASP A 458 7.81 13.92 0.72
N MET A 459 9.07 13.52 0.55
CA MET A 459 10.16 14.03 1.38
C MET A 459 10.73 15.36 0.87
N LEU A 460 10.41 15.77 -0.36
CA LEU A 460 10.94 17.01 -0.91
C LEU A 460 10.48 18.24 -0.11
N TYR A 461 9.19 18.35 0.22
CA TYR A 461 8.68 19.52 0.96
C TYR A 461 9.18 19.56 2.42
N ARG A 462 9.37 18.39 3.05
CA ARG A 462 9.96 18.28 4.39
C ARG A 462 11.43 18.67 4.39
N SER A 463 12.15 18.25 3.38
CA SER A 463 13.56 18.63 3.16
C SER A 463 13.70 20.13 2.83
N LEU A 464 12.75 20.68 2.06
CA LEU A 464 12.72 22.12 1.75
C LEU A 464 12.58 22.96 3.02
N ASP A 465 11.62 22.62 3.89
CA ASP A 465 11.44 23.32 5.17
C ASP A 465 12.72 23.24 6.03
N ALA A 466 13.34 22.06 6.11
CA ALA A 466 14.58 21.89 6.86
C ALA A 466 15.72 22.75 6.28
N VAL A 467 15.88 22.78 4.98
CA VAL A 467 16.88 23.59 4.28
C VAL A 467 16.62 25.09 4.48
N GLU A 468 15.39 25.56 4.32
CA GLU A 468 15.03 26.97 4.51
C GLU A 468 15.31 27.45 5.95
N ARG A 469 15.03 26.61 6.95
CA ARG A 469 15.33 26.95 8.37
C ARG A 469 16.83 26.99 8.62
N LEU A 470 17.60 26.03 8.10
CA LEU A 470 19.06 26.01 8.24
C LEU A 470 19.74 27.19 7.52
N ARG A 471 19.23 27.60 6.38
CA ARG A 471 19.71 28.80 5.66
C ARG A 471 19.49 30.07 6.50
N LYS A 472 18.35 30.19 7.18
CA LYS A 472 18.10 31.31 8.13
C LYS A 472 19.07 31.30 9.32
N GLU A 473 19.54 30.11 9.71
CA GLU A 473 20.58 29.95 10.75
C GLU A 473 22.02 30.16 10.22
N GLY A 474 22.19 30.51 8.94
CA GLY A 474 23.50 30.80 8.32
C GLY A 474 24.23 29.54 7.81
N LEU A 475 23.55 28.42 7.61
CA LEU A 475 24.09 27.25 6.92
C LEU A 475 23.54 27.21 5.48
N ASP A 476 24.38 27.54 4.51
CA ASP A 476 24.00 27.66 3.09
C ASP A 476 23.92 26.29 2.43
N VAL A 477 22.82 25.57 2.70
CA VAL A 477 22.52 24.24 2.18
C VAL A 477 21.68 24.33 0.91
N GLY A 478 22.04 23.56 -0.11
CA GLY A 478 21.26 23.37 -1.32
C GLY A 478 20.25 22.23 -1.20
N LEU A 479 19.25 22.22 -2.08
CA LEU A 479 18.26 21.16 -2.21
C LEU A 479 18.08 20.77 -3.66
N ILE A 480 18.11 19.46 -3.93
CA ILE A 480 17.86 18.88 -5.25
C ILE A 480 16.66 17.94 -5.16
N ASN A 481 15.75 18.09 -6.11
CA ASN A 481 14.71 17.11 -6.39
C ASN A 481 15.22 16.07 -7.39
N LYS A 482 15.03 14.79 -7.10
CA LYS A 482 15.38 13.69 -7.99
C LYS A 482 14.13 12.89 -8.39
N PRO A 483 13.29 13.42 -9.31
CA PRO A 483 12.02 12.81 -9.63
C PRO A 483 12.14 11.49 -10.41
N THR A 484 13.27 11.24 -11.09
CA THR A 484 13.62 9.94 -11.71
C THR A 484 14.66 9.26 -10.84
N LEU A 485 14.25 8.18 -10.12
CA LEU A 485 15.04 7.64 -9.01
C LEU A 485 16.28 6.87 -9.46
N ASN A 486 16.16 6.09 -10.54
CA ASN A 486 17.17 5.10 -10.97
C ASN A 486 18.10 5.60 -12.07
N VAL A 487 17.96 6.83 -12.51
CA VAL A 487 18.84 7.44 -13.52
C VAL A 487 19.76 8.46 -12.84
N VAL A 488 21.05 8.43 -13.15
CA VAL A 488 22.02 9.42 -12.66
C VAL A 488 22.10 10.58 -13.66
N ASP A 489 21.88 11.80 -13.20
CA ASP A 489 22.13 13.01 -13.98
C ASP A 489 23.62 13.40 -13.86
N GLU A 490 24.39 13.11 -14.89
CA GLU A 490 25.84 13.32 -14.92
C GLU A 490 26.28 14.78 -14.78
N GLU A 491 25.42 15.73 -15.07
CA GLU A 491 25.72 17.15 -14.91
C GLU A 491 25.52 17.57 -13.45
N THR A 492 24.36 17.23 -12.88
CA THR A 492 23.99 17.65 -11.53
C THR A 492 24.81 16.91 -10.46
N ILE A 493 25.14 15.60 -10.66
CA ILE A 493 26.00 14.88 -9.71
C ILE A 493 27.41 15.48 -9.61
N LYS A 494 27.93 16.06 -10.70
CA LYS A 494 29.23 16.78 -10.68
C LYS A 494 29.17 18.09 -9.89
N GLU A 495 28.01 18.74 -9.84
CA GLU A 495 27.81 19.95 -9.06
C GLU A 495 27.83 19.63 -7.57
N TYR A 496 26.91 18.78 -7.10
CA TYR A 496 26.81 18.49 -5.67
C TYR A 496 27.93 17.59 -5.13
N GLY A 497 28.49 16.71 -5.96
CA GLY A 497 29.58 15.83 -5.56
C GLY A 497 30.88 16.55 -5.18
N LYS A 498 31.05 17.81 -5.55
CA LYS A 498 32.21 18.67 -5.21
C LYS A 498 32.02 19.48 -3.93
N THR A 499 30.85 19.46 -3.33
CA THR A 499 30.53 20.26 -2.13
C THR A 499 30.95 19.57 -0.84
N GLY A 500 30.82 20.25 0.31
CA GLY A 500 31.28 19.72 1.61
C GLY A 500 30.53 18.46 2.09
N PHE A 501 29.28 18.29 1.68
CA PHE A 501 28.51 17.07 1.99
C PHE A 501 27.38 16.83 0.98
N VAL A 502 26.96 15.59 0.87
CA VAL A 502 25.74 15.12 0.22
C VAL A 502 24.91 14.32 1.21
N PHE A 503 23.63 14.67 1.34
CA PHE A 503 22.74 14.06 2.28
C PHE A 503 21.43 13.64 1.59
N VAL A 504 21.08 12.35 1.63
CA VAL A 504 19.84 11.84 1.01
C VAL A 504 18.75 11.71 2.04
N VAL A 505 17.53 12.18 1.69
CA VAL A 505 16.33 12.05 2.52
C VAL A 505 15.21 11.41 1.70
N GLU A 506 14.71 10.28 2.19
CA GLU A 506 13.70 9.48 1.49
C GLU A 506 12.70 8.83 2.46
N SER A 507 11.47 8.54 2.02
CA SER A 507 10.45 7.86 2.84
C SER A 507 10.42 6.34 2.65
N ILE A 508 11.27 5.81 1.76
CA ILE A 508 11.40 4.38 1.49
C ILE A 508 12.51 3.73 2.32
N SER A 509 12.73 2.44 2.14
CA SER A 509 13.69 1.68 2.94
C SER A 509 15.10 2.27 2.91
N GLN A 510 15.63 2.62 4.08
CA GLN A 510 17.01 3.05 4.24
C GLN A 510 18.03 2.02 3.71
N LYS A 511 17.68 0.72 3.71
CA LYS A 511 18.58 -0.35 3.24
C LYS A 511 18.63 -0.45 1.70
N ASN A 512 17.51 -0.20 1.03
CA ASN A 512 17.32 -0.52 -0.39
C ASN A 512 17.05 0.72 -1.26
N GLY A 513 16.93 1.89 -0.65
CA GLY A 513 16.57 3.14 -1.31
C GLY A 513 17.71 3.82 -2.05
N LEU A 514 17.45 5.08 -2.44
CA LEU A 514 18.40 5.93 -3.13
C LEU A 514 19.65 6.19 -2.28
N GLY A 515 19.49 6.41 -0.97
CA GLY A 515 20.59 6.71 -0.07
C GLY A 515 21.66 5.64 -0.04
N SER A 516 21.28 4.37 -0.06
CA SER A 516 22.25 3.26 -0.12
C SER A 516 22.97 3.13 -1.46
N ARG A 517 22.45 3.74 -2.53
CA ARG A 517 22.95 3.64 -3.92
C ARG A 517 23.76 4.85 -4.34
N LEU A 518 23.31 6.07 -4.04
CA LEU A 518 23.91 7.31 -4.51
C LEU A 518 25.34 7.50 -4.00
N GLY A 519 25.65 7.05 -2.79
CA GLY A 519 27.00 7.05 -2.25
C GLY A 519 27.99 6.27 -3.13
N THR A 520 27.60 5.10 -3.60
CA THR A 520 28.39 4.30 -4.55
C THR A 520 28.60 5.03 -5.89
N GLN A 521 27.55 5.68 -6.40
CA GLN A 521 27.62 6.47 -7.64
C GLN A 521 28.58 7.65 -7.54
N LEU A 522 28.63 8.31 -6.38
CA LEU A 522 29.59 9.38 -6.09
C LEU A 522 31.04 8.85 -6.07
N LEU A 523 31.26 7.75 -5.35
CA LEU A 523 32.61 7.14 -5.25
C LEU A 523 33.12 6.64 -6.60
N GLN A 524 32.29 6.01 -7.41
CA GLN A 524 32.66 5.57 -8.78
C GLN A 524 33.08 6.73 -9.69
N ARG A 525 32.61 7.96 -9.43
CA ARG A 525 32.98 9.18 -10.15
C ARG A 525 34.13 9.95 -9.52
N GLY A 526 34.73 9.38 -8.47
CA GLY A 526 35.87 9.98 -7.77
C GLY A 526 35.51 11.15 -6.81
N PHE A 527 34.25 11.28 -6.42
CA PHE A 527 33.84 12.25 -5.42
C PHE A 527 34.01 11.69 -4.02
N HIS A 528 34.65 12.43 -3.12
CA HIS A 528 34.95 12.07 -1.72
C HIS A 528 34.29 13.04 -0.73
N THR A 529 33.12 13.52 -1.04
CA THR A 529 32.34 14.38 -0.15
C THR A 529 31.85 13.62 1.08
N LYS A 530 31.58 14.31 2.19
CA LYS A 530 30.90 13.66 3.32
C LYS A 530 29.54 13.17 2.87
N TYR A 531 29.22 11.94 3.17
CA TYR A 531 27.97 11.32 2.74
C TYR A 531 27.20 10.73 3.91
N ASP A 532 25.89 11.01 3.97
CA ASP A 532 24.97 10.36 4.90
C ASP A 532 23.57 10.33 4.30
N PHE A 533 22.68 9.52 4.84
CA PHE A 533 21.32 9.40 4.36
C PHE A 533 20.37 8.94 5.47
N MET A 534 19.08 9.19 5.27
CA MET A 534 18.01 8.71 6.15
C MET A 534 16.82 8.26 5.32
N GLY A 535 16.16 7.22 5.83
CA GLY A 535 14.98 6.61 5.24
C GLY A 535 14.20 5.82 6.28
N ALA A 536 13.12 5.18 5.89
CA ALA A 536 12.34 4.32 6.79
C ALA A 536 13.19 3.15 7.30
N HIS A 537 13.21 2.94 8.63
CA HIS A 537 14.11 1.99 9.28
C HIS A 537 13.52 1.30 10.51
N THR A 538 12.30 1.64 10.90
CA THR A 538 11.60 1.02 12.03
C THR A 538 10.19 0.60 11.64
N GLU A 539 9.60 -0.28 12.41
CA GLU A 539 8.22 -0.76 12.21
C GLU A 539 7.18 0.31 12.60
N GLY A 540 5.92 0.06 12.30
CA GLY A 540 4.85 1.04 12.47
C GLY A 540 4.54 1.38 13.92
N CYS A 541 4.16 2.64 14.18
CA CYS A 541 3.76 3.12 15.50
C CYS A 541 2.25 2.99 15.78
N GLY A 542 1.44 2.64 14.76
CA GLY A 542 -0.02 2.60 14.84
C GLY A 542 -0.72 3.91 14.47
N GLY A 543 -0.10 5.07 14.70
CA GLY A 543 -0.69 6.38 14.43
C GLY A 543 -0.48 6.86 12.99
N VAL A 544 -1.55 7.28 12.33
CA VAL A 544 -1.57 7.67 10.91
C VAL A 544 -0.58 8.80 10.60
N GLU A 545 -0.75 9.94 11.28
CA GLU A 545 0.05 11.15 11.03
C GLU A 545 1.42 11.12 11.74
N PHE A 546 1.65 10.14 12.61
CA PHE A 546 2.86 10.05 13.43
C PHE A 546 3.93 9.12 12.86
N GLN A 547 3.65 8.42 11.76
CA GLN A 547 4.62 7.52 11.15
C GLN A 547 5.90 8.25 10.71
N ILE A 548 5.79 9.43 10.15
CA ILE A 548 6.94 10.24 9.73
C ILE A 548 7.83 10.66 10.91
N PRO A 549 7.31 11.30 11.99
CA PRO A 549 8.13 11.58 13.17
C PRO A 549 8.62 10.33 13.90
N HIS A 550 7.86 9.23 13.90
CA HIS A 550 8.30 7.95 14.45
C HIS A 550 9.55 7.40 13.74
N GLN A 551 9.63 7.59 12.42
CA GLN A 551 10.82 7.25 11.62
C GLN A 551 11.96 8.29 11.77
N GLY A 552 11.75 9.40 12.49
CA GLY A 552 12.70 10.50 12.51
C GLY A 552 12.87 11.20 11.15
N LEU A 553 11.83 11.19 10.30
CA LEU A 553 11.81 11.77 8.96
C LEU A 553 11.07 13.11 8.91
N ASP A 554 10.73 13.70 10.03
CA ASP A 554 10.18 15.04 10.15
C ASP A 554 11.24 16.12 9.96
N SER A 555 10.81 17.35 9.63
CA SER A 555 11.74 18.44 9.33
C SER A 555 12.71 18.75 10.47
N PRO A 556 12.33 18.77 11.75
CA PRO A 556 13.30 18.93 12.84
C PRO A 556 14.40 17.87 12.88
N SER A 557 14.04 16.60 12.67
CA SER A 557 14.98 15.48 12.64
C SER A 557 15.94 15.58 11.44
N ILE A 558 15.42 15.99 10.27
CA ILE A 558 16.22 16.26 9.07
C ILE A 558 17.23 17.38 9.35
N GLN A 559 16.81 18.49 9.95
CA GLN A 559 17.69 19.62 10.32
C GLN A 559 18.83 19.16 11.24
N ALA A 560 18.50 18.41 12.29
CA ALA A 560 19.48 17.89 13.23
C ALA A 560 20.54 17.00 12.55
N ARG A 561 20.08 16.15 11.61
CA ARG A 561 20.97 15.26 10.87
C ARG A 561 21.88 16.01 9.91
N ILE A 562 21.34 17.02 9.19
CA ILE A 562 22.13 17.89 8.30
C ILE A 562 23.22 18.63 9.09
N LYS A 563 22.90 19.22 10.25
CA LYS A 563 23.89 19.88 11.12
C LYS A 563 25.02 18.92 11.48
N LYS A 564 24.70 17.69 11.85
CA LYS A 564 25.70 16.66 12.18
C LYS A 564 26.62 16.35 11.00
N VAL A 565 26.08 16.13 9.80
CA VAL A 565 26.88 15.83 8.59
C VAL A 565 27.76 17.03 8.22
N ALA A 566 27.23 18.24 8.32
CA ALA A 566 27.97 19.49 8.08
C ALA A 566 29.08 19.75 9.13
N GLY A 567 29.12 19.00 10.24
CA GLY A 567 30.08 19.19 11.32
C GLY A 567 29.77 20.38 12.23
N ARG A 568 28.49 20.79 12.29
CA ARG A 568 27.98 21.79 13.24
C ARG A 568 27.31 21.11 14.43
N LYS A 569 27.47 21.70 15.63
CA LYS A 569 26.77 21.25 16.86
C LYS A 569 25.35 21.78 16.89
#